data_d61a829660112223eeee324f93aa7519
#
_entry.id   d61a829660112223eeee324f93aa7519
#
_cell.length_a   1.000
_cell.length_b   1.000
_cell.length_c   1.000
_cell.angle_alpha   90.00
_cell.angle_beta   90.00
_cell.angle_gamma   90.00
#
_symmetry.space_group_name_H-M   'P 1'
#
loop_
_entity.id
_entity.type
_entity.pdbx_description
1 polymer ?
#
loop_
_entity_poly.entity_id
_entity_poly.type
_entity_poly.pdbx_seq_one_letter_code
_entity_poly.pdbx_strand_id
1 'polypeptide(L)'
;MDRHSIRKKIAIIEKIHDDGLKIFNSNSNYEYEIITDVSEENLIKKLPNFDACTLRVSKLNENILKHCSKIKVISRHGVGYYNVNLDFIKKNNIALLITATANAVAVAEHVIYMMLSISKSINRYDQEVRSGYFKKNASTIETLELFNKEIFIVGFGRIGKSLIKRCLGFEMKVNIFDPFVSNEVISQSGGNKIDNFEERLKKCDYLSLHVPLTEKTKNMINISKLKIMKKNSIIINTSRGGIINELDLNKALN
;
A
#
# COMPACT_ATOMS: atom_id res chain seq x y z
N MET A 1 6.25 37.54 -33.80
CA MET A 1 5.48 36.30 -34.11
C MET A 1 5.30 35.54 -32.80
N ASP A 2 4.17 35.78 -32.14
CA ASP A 2 3.80 35.07 -30.93
C ASP A 2 3.56 33.60 -31.25
N ARG A 3 4.50 32.75 -30.86
CA ARG A 3 4.22 31.33 -30.77
C ARG A 3 3.18 31.15 -29.65
N HIS A 4 1.91 31.16 -29.98
CA HIS A 4 0.87 30.61 -29.10
C HIS A 4 1.26 29.14 -28.84
N SER A 5 1.96 28.89 -27.75
CA SER A 5 2.27 27.52 -27.36
C SER A 5 0.92 26.84 -27.09
N ILE A 6 0.58 25.87 -27.93
CA ILE A 6 -0.65 25.06 -27.77
C ILE A 6 -0.60 24.47 -26.37
N ARG A 7 -1.54 24.88 -25.50
CA ARG A 7 -1.67 24.33 -24.14
C ARG A 7 -1.87 22.82 -24.21
N LYS A 8 -1.17 22.12 -23.35
CA LYS A 8 -1.33 20.68 -23.24
C LYS A 8 -2.53 20.34 -22.38
N LYS A 9 -3.35 19.39 -22.84
CA LYS A 9 -4.57 18.95 -22.17
C LYS A 9 -4.30 17.75 -21.28
N ILE A 10 -4.69 17.84 -20.02
CA ILE A 10 -4.46 16.81 -19.01
C ILE A 10 -5.79 16.29 -18.48
N ALA A 11 -6.05 15.00 -18.60
CA ALA A 11 -7.17 14.35 -17.95
C ALA A 11 -6.82 14.00 -16.52
N ILE A 12 -7.56 14.53 -15.55
CA ILE A 12 -7.45 14.12 -14.14
C ILE A 12 -8.53 13.07 -13.90
N ILE A 13 -8.14 11.79 -14.06
CA ILE A 13 -9.06 10.67 -13.85
C ILE A 13 -9.20 10.44 -12.36
N GLU A 14 -10.41 10.64 -11.83
CA GLU A 14 -10.75 10.72 -10.42
C GLU A 14 -10.16 11.98 -9.74
N LYS A 15 -10.92 12.54 -8.81
CA LYS A 15 -10.50 13.75 -8.08
C LYS A 15 -9.19 13.54 -7.31
N ILE A 16 -8.28 14.48 -7.41
CA ILE A 16 -7.06 14.59 -6.57
C ILE A 16 -7.24 15.70 -5.54
N HIS A 17 -6.31 15.81 -4.60
CA HIS A 17 -6.30 16.89 -3.60
C HIS A 17 -6.15 18.26 -4.25
N ASP A 18 -6.76 19.28 -3.66
CA ASP A 18 -6.78 20.65 -4.22
C ASP A 18 -5.36 21.24 -4.36
N ASP A 19 -4.39 20.86 -3.52
CA ASP A 19 -3.00 21.29 -3.68
C ASP A 19 -2.37 20.76 -4.98
N GLY A 20 -2.78 19.57 -5.43
CA GLY A 20 -2.40 19.05 -6.73
C GLY A 20 -3.01 19.86 -7.88
N LEU A 21 -4.26 20.34 -7.73
CA LEU A 21 -4.91 21.20 -8.71
C LEU A 21 -4.27 22.60 -8.77
N LYS A 22 -3.82 23.15 -7.65
CA LYS A 22 -3.08 24.42 -7.60
C LYS A 22 -1.81 24.39 -8.47
N ILE A 23 -1.11 23.24 -8.54
CA ILE A 23 0.08 23.09 -9.37
C ILE A 23 -0.29 23.24 -10.86
N PHE A 24 -1.40 22.67 -11.31
CA PHE A 24 -1.86 22.84 -12.69
C PHE A 24 -2.32 24.29 -12.94
N ASN A 25 -3.05 24.89 -12.02
CA ASN A 25 -3.54 26.27 -12.13
C ASN A 25 -2.42 27.31 -12.16
N SER A 26 -1.27 27.04 -11.54
CA SER A 26 -0.10 27.94 -11.54
C SER A 26 0.72 27.90 -12.82
N ASN A 27 0.40 26.99 -13.77
CA ASN A 27 1.15 26.85 -15.01
C ASN A 27 0.25 27.01 -16.24
N SER A 28 0.39 28.15 -16.94
CA SER A 28 -0.40 28.51 -18.11
C SER A 28 -0.20 27.59 -19.34
N ASN A 29 0.82 26.72 -19.34
CA ASN A 29 1.07 25.77 -20.43
C ASN A 29 0.13 24.56 -20.41
N TYR A 30 -0.63 24.38 -19.33
CA TYR A 30 -1.54 23.24 -19.16
C TYR A 30 -2.98 23.73 -18.99
N GLU A 31 -3.89 22.94 -19.50
CA GLU A 31 -5.30 22.94 -19.14
C GLU A 31 -5.68 21.53 -18.69
N TYR A 32 -6.64 21.42 -17.78
CA TYR A 32 -7.06 20.11 -17.28
C TYR A 32 -8.58 19.99 -17.19
N GLU A 33 -9.04 18.76 -17.25
CA GLU A 33 -10.43 18.38 -16.97
C GLU A 33 -10.44 17.25 -15.94
N ILE A 34 -11.32 17.36 -14.94
CA ILE A 34 -11.53 16.29 -13.96
C ILE A 34 -12.61 15.35 -14.51
N ILE A 35 -12.24 14.09 -14.70
CA ILE A 35 -13.15 13.04 -15.17
C ILE A 35 -13.58 12.21 -13.97
N THR A 36 -14.84 12.38 -13.54
CA THR A 36 -15.43 11.67 -12.40
C THR A 36 -16.14 10.39 -12.81
N ASP A 37 -16.73 10.35 -14.00
CA ASP A 37 -17.27 9.13 -14.58
C ASP A 37 -16.13 8.33 -15.22
N VAL A 38 -15.73 7.27 -14.53
CA VAL A 38 -14.60 6.39 -14.89
C VAL A 38 -15.06 5.11 -15.62
N SER A 39 -16.31 5.09 -16.10
CA SER A 39 -16.77 4.00 -16.96
C SER A 39 -15.91 3.88 -18.22
N GLU A 40 -15.72 2.66 -18.69
CA GLU A 40 -14.89 2.40 -19.86
C GLU A 40 -15.39 3.17 -21.10
N GLU A 41 -16.70 3.23 -21.28
CA GLU A 41 -17.34 3.97 -22.37
C GLU A 41 -16.99 5.46 -22.33
N ASN A 42 -17.13 6.10 -21.16
CA ASN A 42 -16.81 7.52 -21.01
C ASN A 42 -15.31 7.81 -21.20
N LEU A 43 -14.44 6.94 -20.67
CA LEU A 43 -12.99 7.07 -20.86
C LEU A 43 -12.60 6.94 -22.34
N ILE A 44 -13.16 5.99 -23.07
CA ILE A 44 -12.95 5.83 -24.52
C ILE A 44 -13.39 7.10 -25.29
N LYS A 45 -14.48 7.72 -24.90
CA LYS A 45 -14.99 8.93 -25.53
C LYS A 45 -14.14 10.17 -25.24
N LYS A 46 -13.66 10.32 -23.99
CA LYS A 46 -13.00 11.55 -23.55
C LYS A 46 -11.49 11.55 -23.76
N LEU A 47 -10.79 10.47 -23.39
CA LEU A 47 -9.32 10.44 -23.34
C LEU A 47 -8.59 10.68 -24.67
N PRO A 48 -9.16 10.41 -25.85
CA PRO A 48 -8.52 10.75 -27.12
C PRO A 48 -8.14 12.23 -27.29
N ASN A 49 -8.78 13.12 -26.54
CA ASN A 49 -8.58 14.56 -26.62
C ASN A 49 -7.42 15.10 -25.75
N PHE A 50 -6.77 14.23 -24.94
CA PHE A 50 -5.78 14.65 -23.94
C PHE A 50 -4.35 14.21 -24.32
N ASP A 51 -3.38 15.03 -23.95
CA ASP A 51 -1.94 14.77 -24.13
C ASP A 51 -1.35 13.91 -22.99
N ALA A 52 -1.95 13.98 -21.80
CA ALA A 52 -1.54 13.23 -20.61
C ALA A 52 -2.74 12.95 -19.72
N CYS A 53 -2.58 11.99 -18.79
CA CYS A 53 -3.57 11.80 -17.73
C CYS A 53 -2.93 11.49 -16.38
N THR A 54 -3.63 11.87 -15.30
CA THR A 54 -3.39 11.33 -13.96
C THR A 54 -4.39 10.19 -13.71
N LEU A 55 -3.99 9.20 -12.92
CA LEU A 55 -4.77 8.00 -12.67
C LEU A 55 -4.64 7.57 -11.20
N ARG A 56 -5.75 7.24 -10.54
CA ARG A 56 -5.74 6.69 -9.18
C ARG A 56 -5.99 5.18 -9.20
N VAL A 57 -7.23 4.75 -9.03
CA VAL A 57 -7.58 3.31 -8.93
C VAL A 57 -8.25 2.76 -10.17
N SER A 58 -8.79 3.60 -11.03
CA SER A 58 -9.43 3.20 -12.29
C SER A 58 -8.47 2.43 -13.19
N LYS A 59 -9.00 1.56 -14.03
CA LYS A 59 -8.20 0.76 -14.96
C LYS A 59 -8.04 1.48 -16.29
N LEU A 60 -6.83 1.48 -16.83
CA LEU A 60 -6.52 1.82 -18.21
C LEU A 60 -6.07 0.54 -18.92
N ASN A 61 -7.07 -0.24 -19.35
CA ASN A 61 -6.85 -1.45 -20.15
C ASN A 61 -6.53 -1.11 -21.60
N GLU A 62 -6.18 -2.12 -22.40
CA GLU A 62 -5.86 -1.95 -23.80
C GLU A 62 -7.04 -1.39 -24.60
N ASN A 63 -8.28 -1.78 -24.25
CA ASN A 63 -9.47 -1.33 -24.97
C ASN A 63 -9.67 0.20 -24.85
N ILE A 64 -9.32 0.80 -23.71
CA ILE A 64 -9.31 2.26 -23.54
C ILE A 64 -8.09 2.88 -24.26
N LEU A 65 -6.90 2.34 -24.00
CA LEU A 65 -5.64 2.95 -24.43
C LEU A 65 -5.47 2.97 -25.97
N LYS A 66 -6.04 2.02 -26.70
CA LYS A 66 -5.99 2.00 -28.17
C LYS A 66 -6.64 3.24 -28.83
N HIS A 67 -7.53 3.92 -28.12
CA HIS A 67 -8.15 5.17 -28.57
C HIS A 67 -7.34 6.42 -28.20
N CYS A 68 -6.29 6.29 -27.39
CA CYS A 68 -5.56 7.41 -26.76
C CYS A 68 -4.26 7.75 -27.49
N SER A 69 -4.31 8.00 -28.81
CA SER A 69 -3.12 8.25 -29.63
C SER A 69 -2.29 9.49 -29.23
N LYS A 70 -2.93 10.48 -28.61
CA LYS A 70 -2.28 11.72 -28.14
C LYS A 70 -1.57 11.56 -26.79
N ILE A 71 -2.00 10.62 -25.93
CA ILE A 71 -1.43 10.46 -24.60
C ILE A 71 0.04 10.04 -24.69
N LYS A 72 0.93 10.84 -24.09
CA LYS A 72 2.38 10.58 -23.99
C LYS A 72 2.82 10.24 -22.59
N VAL A 73 2.02 10.61 -21.59
CA VAL A 73 2.36 10.42 -20.17
C VAL A 73 1.12 9.99 -19.39
N ILE A 74 1.28 8.94 -18.58
CA ILE A 74 0.32 8.51 -17.57
C ILE A 74 0.99 8.70 -16.20
N SER A 75 0.45 9.56 -15.34
CA SER A 75 0.95 9.76 -13.98
C SER A 75 0.03 9.03 -12.99
N ARG A 76 0.51 7.89 -12.50
CA ARG A 76 -0.24 7.07 -11.54
C ARG A 76 -0.08 7.65 -10.12
N HIS A 77 -1.16 8.11 -9.52
CA HIS A 77 -1.22 8.57 -8.14
C HIS A 77 -1.19 7.36 -7.18
N GLY A 78 -0.01 6.87 -6.90
CA GLY A 78 0.28 5.71 -6.05
C GLY A 78 1.50 4.92 -6.54
N VAL A 79 1.83 3.85 -5.82
CA VAL A 79 3.02 3.02 -6.08
C VAL A 79 2.73 1.88 -7.05
N GLY A 80 1.59 1.20 -6.87
CA GLY A 80 1.21 0.09 -7.74
C GLY A 80 0.62 0.56 -9.06
N TYR A 81 0.93 -0.12 -10.14
CA TYR A 81 0.52 0.21 -11.50
C TYR A 81 -0.15 -0.95 -12.25
N TYR A 82 -0.66 -1.93 -11.53
CA TYR A 82 -1.36 -3.08 -12.07
C TYR A 82 -2.68 -2.74 -12.80
N ASN A 83 -3.16 -1.52 -12.61
CA ASN A 83 -4.34 -0.97 -13.28
C ASN A 83 -4.03 -0.32 -14.64
N VAL A 84 -2.78 -0.37 -15.12
CA VAL A 84 -2.35 0.12 -16.44
C VAL A 84 -1.82 -1.06 -17.25
N ASN A 85 -2.24 -1.17 -18.52
CA ASN A 85 -1.68 -2.18 -19.42
C ASN A 85 -0.26 -1.81 -19.84
N LEU A 86 0.73 -2.43 -19.18
CA LEU A 86 2.15 -2.12 -19.38
C LEU A 86 2.65 -2.47 -20.77
N ASP A 87 2.19 -3.58 -21.33
CA ASP A 87 2.64 -4.03 -22.67
C ASP A 87 2.19 -3.02 -23.74
N PHE A 88 0.97 -2.54 -23.62
CA PHE A 88 0.46 -1.52 -24.53
C PHE A 88 1.24 -0.20 -24.43
N ILE A 89 1.42 0.33 -23.22
CA ILE A 89 2.13 1.62 -23.04
C ILE A 89 3.60 1.53 -23.50
N LYS A 90 4.26 0.39 -23.23
CA LYS A 90 5.63 0.15 -23.70
C LYS A 90 5.70 0.12 -25.23
N LYS A 91 4.80 -0.61 -25.89
CA LYS A 91 4.73 -0.71 -27.37
C LYS A 91 4.48 0.66 -28.02
N ASN A 92 3.72 1.54 -27.36
CA ASN A 92 3.33 2.85 -27.87
C ASN A 92 4.17 4.02 -27.33
N ASN A 93 5.27 3.74 -26.62
CA ASN A 93 6.17 4.74 -26.05
C ASN A 93 5.44 5.76 -25.14
N ILE A 94 4.49 5.31 -24.33
CA ILE A 94 3.80 6.12 -23.35
C ILE A 94 4.56 6.01 -22.03
N ALA A 95 5.00 7.15 -21.46
CA ALA A 95 5.71 7.18 -20.20
C ALA A 95 4.73 6.93 -19.03
N LEU A 96 5.15 6.09 -18.08
CA LEU A 96 4.43 5.85 -16.83
C LEU A 96 5.22 6.43 -15.66
N LEU A 97 4.62 7.38 -14.94
CA LEU A 97 5.15 7.94 -13.69
C LEU A 97 4.36 7.37 -12.51
N ILE A 98 5.03 7.17 -11.40
CA ILE A 98 4.43 6.70 -10.15
C ILE A 98 4.87 7.57 -8.97
N THR A 99 4.02 7.70 -7.94
CA THR A 99 4.36 8.41 -6.70
C THR A 99 4.98 7.42 -5.70
N ALA A 100 6.19 6.98 -6.00
CA ALA A 100 6.81 5.83 -5.34
C ALA A 100 7.07 6.01 -3.83
N THR A 101 7.25 7.24 -3.34
CA THR A 101 7.66 7.55 -1.96
C THR A 101 6.55 8.17 -1.11
N ALA A 102 5.54 8.75 -1.72
CA ALA A 102 4.60 9.64 -1.06
C ALA A 102 3.80 9.00 0.09
N ASN A 103 3.48 7.71 0.02
CA ASN A 103 2.65 7.04 1.00
C ASN A 103 3.41 6.15 1.99
N ALA A 104 4.75 6.08 1.94
CA ALA A 104 5.50 5.14 2.78
C ALA A 104 5.33 5.41 4.28
N VAL A 105 5.30 6.67 4.67
CA VAL A 105 5.04 7.11 6.05
C VAL A 105 3.61 6.76 6.46
N ALA A 106 2.63 7.16 5.66
CA ALA A 106 1.21 6.92 5.95
C ALA A 106 0.89 5.42 6.10
N VAL A 107 1.46 4.56 5.24
CA VAL A 107 1.27 3.11 5.35
C VAL A 107 1.93 2.56 6.61
N ALA A 108 3.15 3.00 6.94
CA ALA A 108 3.81 2.57 8.18
C ALA A 108 3.04 2.98 9.44
N GLU A 109 2.47 4.19 9.45
CA GLU A 109 1.59 4.66 10.54
C GLU A 109 0.29 3.86 10.61
N HIS A 110 -0.28 3.51 9.46
CA HIS A 110 -1.46 2.66 9.42
C HIS A 110 -1.19 1.25 9.97
N VAL A 111 -0.01 0.68 9.73
CA VAL A 111 0.42 -0.59 10.36
C VAL A 111 0.46 -0.47 11.87
N ILE A 112 1.10 0.59 12.40
CA ILE A 112 1.14 0.84 13.86
C ILE A 112 -0.28 1.02 14.42
N TYR A 113 -1.13 1.77 13.73
CA TYR A 113 -2.54 1.92 14.12
C TYR A 113 -3.24 0.56 14.23
N MET A 114 -3.10 -0.32 13.23
CA MET A 114 -3.72 -1.65 13.26
C MET A 114 -3.16 -2.50 14.41
N MET A 115 -1.84 -2.47 14.63
CA MET A 115 -1.21 -3.17 15.75
C MET A 115 -1.79 -2.70 17.09
N LEU A 116 -1.84 -1.39 17.32
CA LEU A 116 -2.37 -0.80 18.55
C LEU A 116 -3.87 -1.05 18.70
N SER A 117 -4.65 -0.92 17.62
CA SER A 117 -6.09 -1.13 17.64
C SER A 117 -6.47 -2.54 18.11
N ILE A 118 -5.77 -3.56 17.60
CA ILE A 118 -5.99 -4.95 17.99
C ILE A 118 -5.46 -5.19 19.40
N SER A 119 -4.21 -4.80 19.68
CA SER A 119 -3.53 -5.10 20.95
C SER A 119 -4.15 -4.39 22.13
N LYS A 120 -4.70 -3.20 21.95
CA LYS A 120 -5.38 -2.43 23.00
C LYS A 120 -6.89 -2.60 23.00
N SER A 121 -7.45 -3.48 22.13
CA SER A 121 -8.89 -3.71 22.01
C SER A 121 -9.70 -2.40 21.86
N ILE A 122 -9.17 -1.43 21.07
CA ILE A 122 -9.69 -0.05 21.03
C ILE A 122 -11.18 -0.02 20.67
N ASN A 123 -11.61 -0.82 19.70
CA ASN A 123 -13.02 -0.85 19.28
C ASN A 123 -13.95 -1.33 20.41
N ARG A 124 -13.50 -2.30 21.20
CA ARG A 124 -14.27 -2.78 22.34
C ARG A 124 -14.35 -1.72 23.44
N TYR A 125 -13.25 -1.04 23.75
CA TYR A 125 -13.25 0.07 24.70
C TYR A 125 -14.17 1.22 24.25
N ASP A 126 -14.12 1.61 22.99
CA ASP A 126 -14.99 2.67 22.45
C ASP A 126 -16.48 2.29 22.59
N GLN A 127 -16.85 1.05 22.26
CA GLN A 127 -18.20 0.53 22.42
C GLN A 127 -18.65 0.53 23.90
N GLU A 128 -17.83 0.05 24.81
CA GLU A 128 -18.14 0.00 26.24
C GLU A 128 -18.30 1.41 26.84
N VAL A 129 -17.47 2.37 26.42
CA VAL A 129 -17.62 3.77 26.86
C VAL A 129 -18.92 4.37 26.33
N ARG A 130 -19.23 4.19 25.05
CA ARG A 130 -20.46 4.74 24.43
C ARG A 130 -21.72 4.12 25.00
N SER A 131 -21.71 2.85 25.35
CA SER A 131 -22.86 2.16 25.94
C SER A 131 -23.05 2.45 27.44
N GLY A 132 -22.10 3.11 28.11
CA GLY A 132 -22.11 3.37 29.54
C GLY A 132 -21.71 2.18 30.41
N TYR A 133 -21.32 1.04 29.82
CA TYR A 133 -20.93 -0.17 30.56
C TYR A 133 -19.44 -0.26 30.88
N PHE A 134 -18.65 0.74 30.54
CA PHE A 134 -17.20 0.72 30.74
C PHE A 134 -16.76 0.35 32.15
N LYS A 135 -17.33 0.98 33.18
CA LYS A 135 -16.97 0.69 34.58
C LYS A 135 -17.24 -0.76 34.99
N LYS A 136 -18.27 -1.38 34.42
CA LYS A 136 -18.64 -2.77 34.69
C LYS A 136 -17.75 -3.77 33.98
N ASN A 137 -17.36 -3.47 32.75
CA ASN A 137 -16.74 -4.44 31.84
C ASN A 137 -15.25 -4.21 31.60
N ALA A 138 -14.67 -3.07 32.05
CA ALA A 138 -13.29 -2.72 31.77
C ALA A 138 -12.27 -3.80 32.18
N SER A 139 -12.49 -4.46 33.31
CA SER A 139 -11.60 -5.53 33.80
C SER A 139 -11.66 -6.83 33.00
N THR A 140 -12.64 -6.99 32.09
CA THR A 140 -12.78 -8.17 31.23
C THR A 140 -12.16 -7.99 29.85
N ILE A 141 -11.62 -6.80 29.58
CA ILE A 141 -11.01 -6.50 28.29
C ILE A 141 -9.52 -6.79 28.36
N GLU A 142 -9.12 -7.87 27.70
CA GLU A 142 -7.68 -8.19 27.58
C GLU A 142 -6.99 -7.24 26.60
N THR A 143 -5.83 -6.76 27.03
CA THR A 143 -4.97 -5.91 26.20
C THR A 143 -3.54 -6.41 26.24
N LEU A 144 -2.79 -6.14 25.18
CA LEU A 144 -1.39 -6.48 25.03
C LEU A 144 -0.54 -5.22 24.90
N GLU A 145 0.71 -5.29 25.33
CA GLU A 145 1.71 -4.26 25.07
C GLU A 145 2.51 -4.62 23.82
N LEU A 146 3.03 -3.60 23.14
CA LEU A 146 3.99 -3.78 22.04
C LEU A 146 5.42 -3.94 22.57
N PHE A 147 5.67 -3.44 23.79
CA PHE A 147 6.96 -3.52 24.46
C PHE A 147 7.50 -4.96 24.50
N ASN A 148 8.77 -5.14 24.11
CA ASN A 148 9.45 -6.43 24.01
C ASN A 148 8.82 -7.48 23.07
N LYS A 149 7.75 -7.17 22.35
CA LYS A 149 7.15 -8.08 21.35
C LYS A 149 8.02 -8.17 20.11
N GLU A 150 7.96 -9.31 19.45
CA GLU A 150 8.69 -9.55 18.20
C GLU A 150 7.81 -9.24 16.99
N ILE A 151 8.24 -8.26 16.18
CA ILE A 151 7.66 -8.02 14.87
C ILE A 151 8.56 -8.64 13.79
N PHE A 152 7.94 -9.37 12.86
CA PHE A 152 8.57 -9.92 11.67
C PHE A 152 8.11 -9.13 10.43
N ILE A 153 8.98 -8.31 9.89
CA ILE A 153 8.74 -7.48 8.71
C ILE A 153 9.24 -8.24 7.48
N VAL A 154 8.35 -8.52 6.55
CA VAL A 154 8.65 -9.18 5.27
C VAL A 154 8.65 -8.14 4.17
N GLY A 155 9.84 -7.84 3.63
CA GLY A 155 10.09 -6.74 2.69
C GLY A 155 10.64 -5.49 3.38
N PHE A 156 11.87 -5.09 3.04
CA PHE A 156 12.56 -3.94 3.63
C PHE A 156 12.75 -2.81 2.61
N GLY A 157 11.69 -2.55 1.84
CA GLY A 157 11.56 -1.39 0.96
C GLY A 157 11.27 -0.09 1.73
N ARG A 158 10.69 0.89 1.06
CA ARG A 158 10.38 2.21 1.65
C ARG A 158 9.46 2.13 2.88
N ILE A 159 8.43 1.28 2.82
CA ILE A 159 7.49 1.08 3.93
C ILE A 159 8.18 0.37 5.10
N GLY A 160 8.88 -0.74 4.86
CA GLY A 160 9.62 -1.46 5.90
C GLY A 160 10.64 -0.58 6.61
N LYS A 161 11.39 0.25 5.86
CA LYS A 161 12.32 1.24 6.43
C LYS A 161 11.64 2.36 7.22
N SER A 162 10.41 2.71 6.87
CA SER A 162 9.62 3.69 7.64
C SER A 162 9.01 3.04 8.90
N LEU A 163 8.61 1.78 8.81
CA LEU A 163 7.97 1.03 9.89
C LEU A 163 8.96 0.71 11.01
N ILE A 164 10.19 0.26 10.69
CA ILE A 164 11.18 -0.12 11.70
C ILE A 164 11.42 0.99 12.72
N LYS A 165 11.54 2.24 12.30
CA LYS A 165 11.75 3.39 13.20
C LYS A 165 10.64 3.54 14.23
N ARG A 166 9.41 3.23 13.84
CA ARG A 166 8.23 3.29 14.69
C ARG A 166 8.19 2.12 15.66
N CYS A 167 8.47 0.92 15.16
CA CYS A 167 8.53 -0.28 16.00
C CYS A 167 9.62 -0.19 17.08
N LEU A 168 10.79 0.35 16.75
CA LEU A 168 11.86 0.61 17.72
C LEU A 168 11.46 1.66 18.77
N GLY A 169 10.66 2.68 18.38
CA GLY A 169 10.09 3.65 19.32
C GLY A 169 9.10 3.03 20.32
N PHE A 170 8.51 1.87 20.00
CA PHE A 170 7.72 1.04 20.92
C PHE A 170 8.55 -0.06 21.61
N GLU A 171 9.86 0.01 21.51
CA GLU A 171 10.80 -0.95 22.12
C GLU A 171 10.53 -2.41 21.71
N MET A 172 10.09 -2.60 20.46
CA MET A 172 9.86 -3.92 19.86
C MET A 172 11.17 -4.52 19.37
N LYS A 173 11.24 -5.84 19.34
CA LYS A 173 12.30 -6.60 18.67
C LYS A 173 11.96 -6.75 17.18
N VAL A 174 12.73 -6.09 16.32
CA VAL A 174 12.43 -6.03 14.89
C VAL A 174 13.29 -7.02 14.12
N ASN A 175 12.62 -7.97 13.46
CA ASN A 175 13.21 -9.00 12.62
C ASN A 175 12.77 -8.78 11.18
N ILE A 176 13.69 -8.85 10.22
CA ILE A 176 13.45 -8.46 8.83
C ILE A 176 13.87 -9.57 7.89
N PHE A 177 12.97 -9.94 6.99
CA PHE A 177 13.26 -10.83 5.87
C PHE A 177 13.16 -10.04 4.57
N ASP A 178 14.28 -9.88 3.90
CA ASP A 178 14.37 -9.34 2.55
C ASP A 178 15.58 -9.94 1.85
N PRO A 179 15.40 -10.75 0.79
CA PRO A 179 16.51 -11.42 0.12
C PRO A 179 17.42 -10.47 -0.68
N PHE A 180 16.98 -9.23 -0.90
CA PHE A 180 17.69 -8.24 -1.74
C PHE A 180 18.42 -7.17 -0.94
N VAL A 181 18.25 -7.16 0.39
CA VAL A 181 18.86 -6.15 1.28
C VAL A 181 19.94 -6.80 2.14
N SER A 182 21.11 -6.20 2.20
CA SER A 182 22.24 -6.75 2.97
C SER A 182 22.01 -6.66 4.49
N ASN A 183 22.76 -7.46 5.24
CA ASN A 183 22.69 -7.45 6.71
C ASN A 183 23.11 -6.09 7.27
N GLU A 184 24.13 -5.45 6.69
CA GLU A 184 24.65 -4.15 7.13
C GLU A 184 23.57 -3.07 7.09
N VAL A 185 22.80 -3.01 6.00
CA VAL A 185 21.70 -2.03 5.85
C VAL A 185 20.60 -2.24 6.88
N ILE A 186 20.25 -3.52 7.16
CA ILE A 186 19.23 -3.85 8.14
C ILE A 186 19.72 -3.54 9.56
N SER A 187 20.93 -3.96 9.91
CA SER A 187 21.53 -3.73 11.24
C SER A 187 21.72 -2.24 11.54
N GLN A 188 22.18 -1.46 10.57
CA GLN A 188 22.28 0.00 10.70
C GLN A 188 20.93 0.68 10.94
N SER A 189 19.83 0.03 10.55
CA SER A 189 18.48 0.50 10.84
C SER A 189 17.95 0.06 12.19
N GLY A 190 18.72 -0.72 12.98
CA GLY A 190 18.33 -1.26 14.28
C GLY A 190 17.54 -2.56 14.23
N GLY A 191 17.49 -3.24 13.07
CA GLY A 191 16.81 -4.52 12.91
C GLY A 191 17.74 -5.71 12.84
N ASN A 192 17.18 -6.90 12.98
CA ASN A 192 17.91 -8.17 12.80
C ASN A 192 17.52 -8.79 11.45
N LYS A 193 18.50 -9.06 10.59
CA LYS A 193 18.26 -9.80 9.35
C LYS A 193 17.94 -11.25 9.66
N ILE A 194 16.94 -11.78 8.98
CA ILE A 194 16.48 -13.16 9.10
C ILE A 194 16.71 -13.87 7.78
N ASP A 195 17.40 -15.01 7.82
CA ASP A 195 17.62 -15.87 6.67
C ASP A 195 16.63 -17.05 6.66
N ASN A 196 16.24 -17.57 7.83
CA ASN A 196 15.25 -18.63 7.94
C ASN A 196 13.86 -18.05 8.22
N PHE A 197 13.06 -17.94 7.18
CA PHE A 197 11.70 -17.39 7.22
C PHE A 197 10.79 -18.17 8.18
N GLU A 198 10.77 -19.51 8.07
CA GLU A 198 9.82 -20.33 8.85
C GLU A 198 10.15 -20.35 10.34
N GLU A 199 11.43 -20.38 10.67
CA GLU A 199 11.84 -20.35 12.08
C GLU A 199 11.43 -19.05 12.75
N ARG A 200 11.55 -17.92 12.04
CA ARG A 200 11.11 -16.64 12.57
C ARG A 200 9.59 -16.55 12.65
N LEU A 201 8.88 -17.08 11.67
CA LEU A 201 7.43 -17.11 11.65
C LEU A 201 6.83 -17.81 12.88
N LYS A 202 7.49 -18.90 13.37
CA LYS A 202 7.09 -19.59 14.61
C LYS A 202 7.20 -18.72 15.87
N LYS A 203 8.09 -17.74 15.87
CA LYS A 203 8.45 -16.95 17.06
C LYS A 203 7.82 -15.55 17.12
N CYS A 204 7.40 -15.00 15.97
CA CYS A 204 6.89 -13.63 15.92
C CYS A 204 5.52 -13.49 16.60
N ASP A 205 5.31 -12.33 17.21
CA ASP A 205 4.02 -11.90 17.74
C ASP A 205 3.23 -11.13 16.67
N TYR A 206 3.94 -10.41 15.82
CA TYR A 206 3.37 -9.65 14.70
C TYR A 206 4.08 -10.02 13.40
N LEU A 207 3.32 -10.30 12.35
CA LEU A 207 3.81 -10.45 10.99
C LEU A 207 3.30 -9.28 10.14
N SER A 208 4.21 -8.53 9.52
CA SER A 208 3.84 -7.40 8.65
C SER A 208 4.41 -7.58 7.25
N LEU A 209 3.52 -7.58 6.24
CA LEU A 209 3.85 -7.91 4.85
C LEU A 209 3.95 -6.64 3.99
N HIS A 210 5.13 -6.43 3.37
CA HIS A 210 5.45 -5.25 2.55
C HIS A 210 6.14 -5.63 1.23
N VAL A 211 5.76 -6.75 0.67
CA VAL A 211 6.29 -7.26 -0.60
C VAL A 211 5.31 -7.04 -1.76
N PRO A 212 5.77 -6.92 -3.01
CA PRO A 212 4.88 -6.91 -4.17
C PRO A 212 4.25 -8.30 -4.37
N LEU A 213 3.08 -8.35 -5.02
CA LEU A 213 2.52 -9.62 -5.49
C LEU A 213 3.26 -10.04 -6.77
N THR A 214 3.91 -11.20 -6.69
CA THR A 214 4.62 -11.87 -7.78
C THR A 214 4.35 -13.36 -7.69
N GLU A 215 4.80 -14.15 -8.66
CA GLU A 215 4.69 -15.62 -8.58
C GLU A 215 5.36 -16.20 -7.33
N LYS A 216 6.45 -15.56 -6.84
CA LYS A 216 7.16 -16.01 -5.63
C LYS A 216 6.47 -15.61 -4.32
N THR A 217 5.66 -14.56 -4.33
CA THR A 217 4.98 -14.02 -3.13
C THR A 217 3.50 -14.33 -3.10
N LYS A 218 2.92 -14.82 -4.20
CA LYS A 218 1.56 -15.30 -4.26
C LYS A 218 1.36 -16.48 -3.31
N ASN A 219 0.35 -16.37 -2.43
CA ASN A 219 0.06 -17.36 -1.40
C ASN A 219 1.28 -17.75 -0.53
N MET A 220 2.22 -16.79 -0.36
CA MET A 220 3.42 -17.03 0.44
C MET A 220 3.05 -17.36 1.90
N ILE A 221 1.94 -16.83 2.41
CA ILE A 221 1.34 -17.21 3.69
C ILE A 221 0.13 -18.10 3.38
N ASN A 222 0.33 -19.39 3.51
CA ASN A 222 -0.66 -20.45 3.28
C ASN A 222 -0.92 -21.24 4.58
N ILE A 223 -1.74 -22.28 4.52
CA ILE A 223 -2.13 -23.05 5.69
C ILE A 223 -0.94 -23.67 6.43
N SER A 224 0.12 -24.08 5.73
CA SER A 224 1.31 -24.65 6.38
C SER A 224 2.06 -23.61 7.19
N LYS A 225 2.12 -22.36 6.70
CA LYS A 225 2.74 -21.22 7.39
C LYS A 225 1.87 -20.74 8.55
N LEU A 226 0.55 -20.68 8.37
CA LEU A 226 -0.39 -20.30 9.42
C LEU A 226 -0.36 -21.28 10.60
N LYS A 227 -0.29 -22.58 10.34
CA LYS A 227 -0.23 -23.62 11.38
C LYS A 227 1.01 -23.55 12.28
N ILE A 228 2.11 -23.01 11.80
CA ILE A 228 3.35 -22.91 12.59
C ILE A 228 3.45 -21.60 13.37
N MET A 229 2.58 -20.64 13.14
CA MET A 229 2.54 -19.37 13.86
C MET A 229 2.00 -19.55 15.28
N LYS A 230 2.31 -18.62 16.17
CA LYS A 230 1.69 -18.57 17.51
C LYS A 230 0.17 -18.35 17.35
N LYS A 231 -0.62 -18.99 18.20
CA LYS A 231 -2.10 -18.89 18.15
C LYS A 231 -2.64 -17.46 18.27
N ASN A 232 -1.93 -16.64 19.03
CA ASN A 232 -2.26 -15.23 19.28
C ASN A 232 -1.42 -14.25 18.46
N SER A 233 -0.71 -14.73 17.44
CA SER A 233 0.03 -13.83 16.54
C SER A 233 -0.92 -13.02 15.67
N ILE A 234 -0.50 -11.81 15.35
CA ILE A 234 -1.27 -10.85 14.55
C ILE A 234 -0.60 -10.70 13.18
N ILE A 235 -1.39 -10.86 12.11
CA ILE A 235 -0.92 -10.69 10.74
C ILE A 235 -1.46 -9.38 10.18
N ILE A 236 -0.57 -8.56 9.60
CA ILE A 236 -0.91 -7.29 8.97
C ILE A 236 -0.44 -7.32 7.52
N ASN A 237 -1.37 -7.14 6.61
CA ASN A 237 -1.08 -7.05 5.18
C ASN A 237 -1.60 -5.72 4.61
N THR A 238 -0.70 -4.75 4.48
CA THR A 238 -0.97 -3.48 3.81
C THR A 238 -0.39 -3.44 2.39
N SER A 239 0.03 -4.58 1.87
CA SER A 239 0.66 -4.66 0.54
C SER A 239 -0.34 -5.01 -0.56
N ARG A 240 -0.67 -6.29 -0.75
CA ARG A 240 -1.60 -6.75 -1.80
C ARG A 240 -2.42 -7.94 -1.33
N GLY A 241 -3.66 -8.05 -1.82
CA GLY A 241 -4.42 -9.31 -1.79
C GLY A 241 -3.66 -10.42 -2.53
N GLY A 242 -3.91 -11.68 -2.18
CA GLY A 242 -3.25 -12.84 -2.78
C GLY A 242 -1.84 -13.15 -2.28
N ILE A 243 -1.22 -12.33 -1.42
CA ILE A 243 0.01 -12.70 -0.71
C ILE A 243 -0.30 -13.67 0.41
N ILE A 244 -1.39 -13.47 1.11
CA ILE A 244 -1.98 -14.46 2.01
C ILE A 244 -3.01 -15.25 1.22
N ASN A 245 -3.01 -16.57 1.36
CA ASN A 245 -4.09 -17.38 0.84
C ASN A 245 -5.33 -17.16 1.73
N GLU A 246 -6.33 -16.47 1.20
CA GLU A 246 -7.49 -16.03 1.97
C GLU A 246 -8.38 -17.20 2.43
N LEU A 247 -8.48 -18.28 1.62
CA LEU A 247 -9.20 -19.50 2.01
C LEU A 247 -8.50 -20.23 3.16
N ASP A 248 -7.17 -20.28 3.12
CA ASP A 248 -6.38 -20.89 4.19
C ASP A 248 -6.42 -20.04 5.47
N LEU A 249 -6.39 -18.71 5.33
CA LEU A 249 -6.54 -17.80 6.46
C LEU A 249 -7.90 -17.97 7.13
N ASN A 250 -8.99 -18.06 6.35
CA ASN A 250 -10.32 -18.30 6.88
C ASN A 250 -10.40 -19.61 7.68
N LYS A 251 -9.75 -20.69 7.17
CA LYS A 251 -9.67 -21.97 7.90
C LYS A 251 -8.84 -21.90 9.18
N ALA A 252 -7.84 -21.03 9.22
CA ALA A 252 -6.98 -20.90 10.40
C ALA A 252 -7.58 -20.02 11.50
N LEU A 253 -8.55 -19.15 11.16
CA LEU A 253 -9.25 -18.27 12.09
C LEU A 253 -10.49 -18.91 12.70
N ASN A 254 -11.01 -19.98 12.11
CA ASN A 254 -12.14 -20.79 12.58
C ASN A 254 -11.67 -22.12 13.19
#